data_8fe6fed849ab1626f7f3bb5fb1f50f6d
#
_entry.id   8fe6fed849ab1626f7f3bb5fb1f50f6d
#
_cell.length_a   1.000
_cell.length_b   1.000
_cell.length_c   1.000
_cell.angle_alpha   90.00
_cell.angle_beta   90.00
_cell.angle_gamma   90.00
#
_symmetry.space_group_name_H-M   'P 1'
#
loop_
_entity.id
_entity.type
_entity.pdbx_description
1 polymer ?
#
loop_
_entity_poly.entity_id
_entity_poly.type
_entity_poly.pdbx_seq_one_letter_code
_entity_poly.pdbx_strand_id
1 'polypeptide(L)'
;MAKKEETISMIDTLAEFKELKNIDKDTMISVLEDSFRNVIAKMFGTDENYDVIINPEKGDFEIWRNRTVVADDELEDENLQLTLTEARKIDADCEVGEEVTDEVHFADFGRRAILNLRQTLASKILELQKDSLFAKYKDKIGNIIAADVYQVWKKEILLLDDEGNELLLPKTEQIPTDFYRKGETVRAIVQRVDNYNNNPKIILSRTDKLFLQRLFELEVPEINDGLITIKAIARIPGERAKVAVESYDDRIDPVGACVGMKGSRIHGIVRELRNENIDVINYTSNISLFIQRALSPAKISSIRVNEEEHKAEVYLRPEEVSLAIGKGGLNIKLACMLTEYAIDVFRDVEGADEEDIYLDEFSDEIDSWVIEALKNIGCYTAKSVLAMNREEIVERADLEEPVSYTHLRAH
;
A
#
# COMPACT_ATOMS: atom_id res chain seq x y z
N MET A 1 33.19 -10.18 48.57
CA MET A 1 31.81 -9.76 48.29
C MET A 1 31.65 -9.17 46.88
N ALA A 2 32.57 -8.33 46.37
CA ALA A 2 32.45 -7.74 45.03
C ALA A 2 32.46 -8.76 43.86
N LYS A 3 33.22 -9.84 43.93
CA LYS A 3 33.25 -10.89 42.90
C LYS A 3 31.87 -11.60 42.73
N LYS A 4 31.08 -11.69 43.79
CA LYS A 4 29.78 -12.36 43.78
C LYS A 4 28.66 -11.49 43.19
N GLU A 5 28.78 -10.17 43.33
CA GLU A 5 27.82 -9.21 42.76
C GLU A 5 27.99 -9.02 41.23
N GLU A 6 29.23 -9.07 40.75
CA GLU A 6 29.53 -8.92 39.30
C GLU A 6 29.06 -10.16 38.49
N THR A 7 29.21 -11.36 39.05
CA THR A 7 28.73 -12.61 38.44
C THR A 7 27.22 -12.68 38.41
N ILE A 8 26.53 -12.21 39.44
CA ILE A 8 25.06 -12.15 39.51
C ILE A 8 24.50 -11.19 38.45
N SER A 9 25.16 -10.02 38.25
CA SER A 9 24.74 -9.04 37.23
C SER A 9 24.83 -9.54 35.81
N MET A 10 25.75 -10.48 35.49
CA MET A 10 25.84 -11.09 34.14
C MET A 10 24.83 -12.21 33.95
N ILE A 11 24.57 -13.02 34.97
CA ILE A 11 23.52 -14.03 34.95
C ILE A 11 22.16 -13.37 34.74
N ASP A 12 21.91 -12.22 35.38
CA ASP A 12 20.68 -11.45 35.19
C ASP A 12 20.54 -10.95 33.74
N THR A 13 21.63 -10.48 33.11
CA THR A 13 21.62 -10.04 31.70
C THR A 13 21.37 -11.21 30.75
N LEU A 14 21.94 -12.39 31.02
CA LEU A 14 21.71 -13.60 30.26
C LEU A 14 20.28 -14.16 30.50
N ALA A 15 19.72 -13.95 31.71
CA ALA A 15 18.34 -14.32 32.00
C ALA A 15 17.33 -13.41 31.26
N GLU A 16 17.61 -12.12 31.13
CA GLU A 16 16.84 -11.19 30.28
C GLU A 16 16.85 -11.65 28.80
N PHE A 17 17.96 -12.23 28.32
CA PHE A 17 18.03 -12.86 27.02
C PHE A 17 17.09 -14.04 26.84
N LYS A 18 16.91 -14.87 27.86
CA LYS A 18 15.99 -16.03 27.83
C LYS A 18 14.52 -15.62 27.70
N GLU A 19 14.16 -14.43 28.17
CA GLU A 19 12.79 -13.91 28.11
C GLU A 19 12.44 -13.30 26.74
N LEU A 20 13.41 -13.10 25.84
CA LEU A 20 13.18 -12.62 24.48
C LEU A 20 12.52 -13.70 23.62
N LYS A 21 11.19 -13.73 23.63
CA LYS A 21 10.32 -14.77 23.04
C LYS A 21 10.47 -14.98 21.52
N ASN A 22 11.20 -14.12 20.80
CA ASN A 22 11.22 -14.07 19.32
C ASN A 22 12.61 -14.24 18.71
N ILE A 23 13.64 -14.60 19.47
CA ILE A 23 15.00 -14.81 18.95
C ILE A 23 15.31 -16.30 19.02
N ASP A 24 15.76 -16.85 17.88
CA ASP A 24 16.21 -18.23 17.80
C ASP A 24 17.43 -18.45 18.69
N LYS A 25 17.49 -19.64 19.31
CA LYS A 25 18.53 -20.00 20.29
C LYS A 25 19.93 -19.94 19.67
N ASP A 26 20.06 -20.41 18.42
CA ASP A 26 21.33 -20.46 17.72
C ASP A 26 21.83 -19.04 17.37
N THR A 27 20.91 -18.18 16.95
CA THR A 27 21.21 -16.74 16.71
C THR A 27 21.64 -16.05 18.01
N MET A 28 21.03 -16.37 19.13
CA MET A 28 21.39 -15.81 20.43
C MET A 28 22.81 -16.23 20.85
N ILE A 29 23.17 -17.51 20.66
CA ILE A 29 24.52 -18.01 20.95
C ILE A 29 25.55 -17.30 20.10
N SER A 30 25.33 -17.21 18.79
CA SER A 30 26.23 -16.52 17.85
C SER A 30 26.48 -15.06 18.24
N VAL A 31 25.42 -14.34 18.64
CA VAL A 31 25.55 -12.92 19.06
C VAL A 31 26.31 -12.78 20.40
N LEU A 32 26.13 -13.73 21.29
CA LEU A 32 26.90 -13.76 22.54
C LEU A 32 28.38 -14.03 22.24
N GLU A 33 28.70 -15.03 21.43
CA GLU A 33 30.08 -15.34 21.01
C GLU A 33 30.74 -14.16 20.33
N ASP A 34 30.08 -13.54 19.34
CA ASP A 34 30.57 -12.35 18.64
C ASP A 34 30.82 -11.16 19.60
N SER A 35 29.96 -11.00 20.61
CA SER A 35 30.10 -9.94 21.59
C SER A 35 31.31 -10.15 22.50
N PHE A 36 31.55 -11.39 22.92
CA PHE A 36 32.75 -11.74 23.68
C PHE A 36 34.02 -11.57 22.84
N ARG A 37 34.03 -12.09 21.60
CA ARG A 37 35.17 -11.93 20.67
C ARG A 37 35.49 -10.46 20.42
N ASN A 38 34.47 -9.60 20.21
CA ASN A 38 34.70 -8.16 20.03
C ASN A 38 35.32 -7.49 21.26
N VAL A 39 34.97 -7.92 22.47
CA VAL A 39 35.58 -7.38 23.69
C VAL A 39 37.01 -7.86 23.85
N ILE A 40 37.28 -9.14 23.57
CA ILE A 40 38.60 -9.73 23.58
C ILE A 40 39.54 -9.04 22.58
N ALA A 41 39.09 -8.89 21.33
CA ALA A 41 39.85 -8.20 20.28
C ALA A 41 40.17 -6.74 20.64
N LYS A 42 39.25 -6.02 21.30
CA LYS A 42 39.50 -4.65 21.79
C LYS A 42 40.53 -4.59 22.93
N MET A 43 40.62 -5.63 23.73
CA MET A 43 41.54 -5.65 24.89
C MET A 43 42.92 -6.16 24.54
N PHE A 44 42.99 -7.21 23.74
CA PHE A 44 44.23 -7.92 23.45
C PHE A 44 44.73 -7.72 22.02
N GLY A 45 43.98 -6.99 21.18
CA GLY A 45 44.34 -6.70 19.79
C GLY A 45 43.95 -7.78 18.79
N THR A 46 43.68 -9.00 19.25
CA THR A 46 43.19 -10.14 18.45
C THR A 46 42.26 -11.01 19.26
N ASP A 47 41.39 -11.75 18.60
CA ASP A 47 40.53 -12.79 19.17
C ASP A 47 40.77 -14.16 18.54
N GLU A 48 41.73 -14.27 17.60
CA GLU A 48 41.96 -15.50 16.82
C GLU A 48 42.44 -16.66 17.68
N ASN A 49 43.13 -16.37 18.78
CA ASN A 49 43.63 -17.35 19.73
C ASN A 49 42.70 -17.61 20.93
N TYR A 50 41.43 -17.16 20.86
CA TYR A 50 40.44 -17.38 21.89
C TYR A 50 39.28 -18.20 21.41
N ASP A 51 38.88 -19.19 22.21
CA ASP A 51 37.66 -19.94 22.02
C ASP A 51 36.64 -19.57 23.13
N VAL A 52 35.46 -19.14 22.69
CA VAL A 52 34.34 -18.77 23.59
C VAL A 52 33.29 -19.84 23.48
N ILE A 53 33.04 -20.55 24.57
CA ILE A 53 32.04 -21.62 24.65
C ILE A 53 30.91 -21.16 25.52
N ILE A 54 29.69 -21.13 24.95
CA ILE A 54 28.49 -20.70 25.66
C ILE A 54 27.55 -21.88 25.86
N ASN A 55 27.15 -22.11 27.10
CA ASN A 55 26.14 -23.10 27.45
C ASN A 55 24.81 -22.40 27.75
N PRO A 56 23.85 -22.37 26.79
CA PRO A 56 22.59 -21.64 26.94
C PRO A 56 21.63 -22.29 27.94
N GLU A 57 21.82 -23.55 28.30
CA GLU A 57 20.97 -24.24 29.25
C GLU A 57 21.29 -23.88 30.70
N LYS A 58 22.58 -23.79 30.97
CA LYS A 58 23.08 -23.44 32.31
C LYS A 58 23.22 -21.91 32.50
N GLY A 59 23.35 -21.15 31.37
CA GLY A 59 23.69 -19.74 31.41
C GLY A 59 25.15 -19.47 31.75
N ASP A 60 26.01 -20.47 31.53
CA ASP A 60 27.46 -20.39 31.76
C ASP A 60 28.19 -20.16 30.45
N PHE A 61 29.35 -19.56 30.53
CA PHE A 61 30.27 -19.42 29.43
C PHE A 61 31.70 -19.68 29.93
N GLU A 62 32.52 -20.20 29.04
CA GLU A 62 33.93 -20.47 29.24
C GLU A 62 34.71 -19.77 28.15
N ILE A 63 35.85 -19.19 28.51
CA ILE A 63 36.79 -18.55 27.57
C ILE A 63 38.13 -19.30 27.68
N TRP A 64 38.51 -19.88 26.58
CA TRP A 64 39.76 -20.60 26.45
C TRP A 64 40.71 -19.81 25.56
N ARG A 65 42.01 -19.70 26.01
CA ARG A 65 43.05 -19.03 25.26
C ARG A 65 44.10 -20.03 24.82
N ASN A 66 44.39 -20.07 23.53
CA ASN A 66 45.39 -20.90 22.92
C ASN A 66 46.67 -20.10 22.78
N ARG A 67 47.79 -20.61 23.36
CA ARG A 67 49.09 -19.95 23.31
C ARG A 67 50.16 -20.94 22.92
N THR A 68 51.15 -20.47 22.10
CA THR A 68 52.28 -21.29 21.69
C THR A 68 53.37 -21.20 22.75
N VAL A 69 53.95 -22.36 23.12
CA VAL A 69 55.05 -22.44 24.08
C VAL A 69 56.35 -21.99 23.43
N VAL A 70 57.00 -21.01 24.04
CA VAL A 70 58.30 -20.48 23.59
C VAL A 70 59.35 -20.63 24.68
N ALA A 71 60.67 -20.54 24.33
CA ALA A 71 61.72 -20.52 25.32
C ALA A 71 61.59 -19.29 26.25
N ASP A 72 61.99 -19.42 27.50
CA ASP A 72 61.81 -18.38 28.51
C ASP A 72 62.42 -17.00 28.16
N ASP A 73 63.39 -16.97 27.24
CA ASP A 73 64.08 -15.78 26.72
C ASP A 73 63.55 -15.28 25.37
N GLU A 74 62.59 -15.99 24.75
CA GLU A 74 62.00 -15.67 23.43
C GLU A 74 60.57 -15.17 23.50
N LEU A 75 60.07 -14.80 24.67
CA LEU A 75 58.71 -14.30 24.85
C LEU A 75 58.57 -12.88 24.26
N GLU A 76 57.78 -12.74 23.18
CA GLU A 76 57.47 -11.43 22.55
C GLU A 76 56.10 -10.90 22.93
N ASP A 77 55.09 -11.76 22.98
CA ASP A 77 53.69 -11.40 23.29
C ASP A 77 53.06 -12.39 24.28
N GLU A 78 52.84 -11.96 25.51
CA GLU A 78 52.21 -12.75 26.56
C GLU A 78 50.76 -13.23 26.22
N ASN A 79 50.12 -12.60 25.24
CA ASN A 79 48.79 -12.98 24.82
C ASN A 79 48.81 -14.17 23.85
N LEU A 80 49.82 -14.27 22.98
CA LEU A 80 49.95 -15.30 21.96
C LEU A 80 50.94 -16.42 22.37
N GLN A 81 51.83 -16.13 23.29
CA GLN A 81 52.93 -17.02 23.68
C GLN A 81 52.93 -17.27 25.18
N LEU A 82 53.46 -18.42 25.57
CA LEU A 82 53.63 -18.83 26.96
C LEU A 82 55.05 -19.35 27.15
N THR A 83 55.68 -18.95 28.25
CA THR A 83 57.04 -19.45 28.55
C THR A 83 56.98 -20.95 28.91
N LEU A 84 58.06 -21.69 28.59
CA LEU A 84 58.16 -23.10 28.90
C LEU A 84 58.00 -23.37 30.40
N THR A 85 58.55 -22.48 31.25
CA THR A 85 58.40 -22.57 32.72
C THR A 85 56.94 -22.41 33.20
N GLU A 86 56.14 -21.62 32.52
CA GLU A 86 54.72 -21.44 32.82
C GLU A 86 53.87 -22.54 32.21
N ALA A 87 54.18 -23.00 30.99
CA ALA A 87 53.48 -24.09 30.32
C ALA A 87 53.57 -25.37 31.15
N ARG A 88 54.75 -25.68 31.72
CA ARG A 88 54.95 -26.85 32.60
C ARG A 88 54.18 -26.83 33.94
N LYS A 89 53.66 -25.69 34.34
CA LYS A 89 52.73 -25.63 35.49
C LYS A 89 51.29 -26.06 35.13
N ILE A 90 50.97 -25.97 33.85
CA ILE A 90 49.66 -26.41 33.33
C ILE A 90 49.75 -27.87 32.90
N ASP A 91 50.73 -28.23 32.10
CA ASP A 91 51.05 -29.60 31.72
C ASP A 91 52.57 -29.84 31.81
N ALA A 92 52.97 -30.84 32.63
CA ALA A 92 54.36 -31.15 32.94
C ALA A 92 55.17 -31.62 31.72
N ASP A 93 54.51 -32.15 30.69
CA ASP A 93 55.14 -32.80 29.53
C ASP A 93 55.23 -31.83 28.33
N CYS A 94 54.90 -30.53 28.48
CA CYS A 94 54.96 -29.51 27.41
C CYS A 94 56.36 -29.29 26.88
N GLU A 95 56.48 -29.20 25.53
CA GLU A 95 57.70 -28.85 24.78
C GLU A 95 57.55 -27.49 24.07
N VAL A 96 58.69 -26.87 23.71
CA VAL A 96 58.71 -25.62 22.93
C VAL A 96 58.13 -25.85 21.54
N GLY A 97 57.18 -25.02 21.13
CA GLY A 97 56.46 -25.09 19.85
C GLY A 97 55.10 -25.79 19.95
N GLU A 98 54.72 -26.33 21.10
CA GLU A 98 53.37 -26.87 21.33
C GLU A 98 52.36 -25.76 21.66
N GLU A 99 51.07 -26.02 21.37
CA GLU A 99 49.98 -25.16 21.77
C GLU A 99 49.41 -25.62 23.10
N VAL A 100 49.30 -24.70 24.04
CA VAL A 100 48.67 -24.93 25.35
C VAL A 100 47.45 -24.05 25.50
N THR A 101 46.38 -24.69 25.93
CA THR A 101 45.10 -24.01 26.16
C THR A 101 44.93 -23.73 27.65
N ASP A 102 44.70 -22.46 28.02
CA ASP A 102 44.42 -22.06 29.39
C ASP A 102 43.02 -21.40 29.51
N GLU A 103 42.34 -21.68 30.61
CA GLU A 103 41.06 -21.04 30.90
C GLU A 103 41.29 -19.60 31.39
N VAL A 104 40.59 -18.67 30.76
CA VAL A 104 40.65 -17.24 31.14
C VAL A 104 39.36 -16.84 31.83
N HIS A 105 39.48 -16.44 33.07
CA HIS A 105 38.28 -15.99 33.79
C HIS A 105 37.90 -14.56 33.40
N PHE A 106 36.65 -14.36 32.97
CA PHE A 106 36.17 -13.04 32.52
C PHE A 106 36.30 -11.95 33.59
N ALA A 107 36.31 -12.34 34.87
CA ALA A 107 36.55 -11.40 35.98
C ALA A 107 37.94 -10.75 35.91
N ASP A 108 38.90 -11.36 35.23
CA ASP A 108 40.27 -10.87 35.10
C ASP A 108 40.40 -9.80 34.01
N PHE A 109 39.40 -9.65 33.15
CA PHE A 109 39.35 -8.60 32.11
C PHE A 109 39.10 -7.18 32.68
N GLY A 110 38.65 -7.11 33.95
CA GLY A 110 38.45 -5.87 34.67
C GLY A 110 37.10 -5.19 34.33
N ARG A 111 36.75 -4.17 35.13
CA ARG A 111 35.41 -3.51 35.09
C ARG A 111 35.08 -2.88 33.74
N ARG A 112 36.07 -2.35 33.01
CA ARG A 112 35.84 -1.72 31.69
C ARG A 112 35.36 -2.73 30.65
N ALA A 113 35.96 -3.94 30.63
CA ALA A 113 35.55 -4.99 29.71
C ALA A 113 34.12 -5.48 30.00
N ILE A 114 33.80 -5.68 31.28
CA ILE A 114 32.44 -6.08 31.72
C ILE A 114 31.41 -5.05 31.27
N LEU A 115 31.69 -3.74 31.45
CA LEU A 115 30.81 -2.67 31.00
C LEU A 115 30.68 -2.61 29.48
N ASN A 116 31.78 -2.78 28.74
CA ASN A 116 31.78 -2.83 27.27
C ASN A 116 30.96 -4.00 26.77
N LEU A 117 31.14 -5.21 27.32
CA LEU A 117 30.38 -6.39 26.96
C LEU A 117 28.88 -6.14 27.17
N ARG A 118 28.50 -5.62 28.34
CA ARG A 118 27.09 -5.32 28.64
C ARG A 118 26.48 -4.32 27.66
N GLN A 119 27.21 -3.27 27.28
CA GLN A 119 26.74 -2.29 26.29
C GLN A 119 26.65 -2.90 24.90
N THR A 120 27.63 -3.71 24.48
CA THR A 120 27.64 -4.37 23.18
C THR A 120 26.47 -5.35 23.09
N LEU A 121 26.26 -6.16 24.12
CA LEU A 121 25.13 -7.09 24.20
C LEU A 121 23.78 -6.35 24.12
N ALA A 122 23.60 -5.32 24.94
CA ALA A 122 22.36 -4.55 24.91
C ALA A 122 22.08 -3.93 23.50
N SER A 123 23.13 -3.44 22.84
CA SER A 123 23.00 -2.90 21.49
C SER A 123 22.65 -3.98 20.46
N LYS A 124 23.27 -5.15 20.56
CA LYS A 124 23.00 -6.27 19.65
C LYS A 124 21.61 -6.86 19.85
N ILE A 125 21.15 -6.98 21.08
CA ILE A 125 19.75 -7.37 21.38
C ILE A 125 18.78 -6.42 20.74
N LEU A 126 18.97 -5.12 20.92
CA LEU A 126 18.10 -4.09 20.35
C LEU A 126 18.10 -4.15 18.82
N GLU A 127 19.26 -4.43 18.19
CA GLU A 127 19.39 -4.63 16.76
C GLU A 127 18.56 -5.83 16.28
N LEU A 128 18.72 -6.99 16.93
CA LEU A 128 17.96 -8.21 16.61
C LEU A 128 16.45 -8.03 16.80
N GLN A 129 16.03 -7.34 17.86
CA GLN A 129 14.61 -7.03 18.08
C GLN A 129 14.04 -6.19 16.94
N LYS A 130 14.80 -5.19 16.49
CA LYS A 130 14.41 -4.33 15.36
C LYS A 130 14.35 -5.10 14.04
N ASP A 131 15.31 -5.98 13.78
CA ASP A 131 15.33 -6.79 12.57
C ASP A 131 14.17 -7.80 12.56
N SER A 132 13.89 -8.44 13.69
CA SER A 132 12.73 -9.31 13.86
C SER A 132 11.41 -8.56 13.66
N LEU A 133 11.29 -7.36 14.22
CA LEU A 133 10.12 -6.50 14.05
C LEU A 133 9.95 -6.10 12.57
N PHE A 134 11.03 -5.72 11.90
CA PHE A 134 11.03 -5.39 10.48
C PHE A 134 10.56 -6.57 9.62
N ALA A 135 11.13 -7.75 9.81
CA ALA A 135 10.75 -8.97 9.09
C ALA A 135 9.27 -9.31 9.31
N LYS A 136 8.82 -9.32 10.57
CA LYS A 136 7.44 -9.61 10.96
C LYS A 136 6.42 -8.71 10.26
N TYR A 137 6.67 -7.40 10.21
CA TYR A 137 5.73 -6.46 9.60
C TYR A 137 5.89 -6.33 8.09
N LYS A 138 7.07 -6.67 7.54
CA LYS A 138 7.26 -6.78 6.10
C LYS A 138 6.36 -7.83 5.49
N ASP A 139 6.19 -8.98 6.15
CA ASP A 139 5.29 -10.05 5.72
C ASP A 139 3.81 -9.69 5.90
N LYS A 140 3.50 -8.70 6.72
CA LYS A 140 2.14 -8.19 6.94
C LYS A 140 1.75 -7.03 6.04
N ILE A 141 2.64 -6.57 5.14
CA ILE A 141 2.31 -5.48 4.20
C ILE A 141 1.07 -5.87 3.37
N GLY A 142 0.11 -4.96 3.29
CA GLY A 142 -1.17 -5.15 2.63
C GLY A 142 -2.22 -5.93 3.43
N ASN A 143 -1.93 -6.37 4.64
CA ASN A 143 -2.90 -7.01 5.52
C ASN A 143 -3.49 -6.02 6.53
N ILE A 144 -4.76 -6.26 6.91
CA ILE A 144 -5.41 -5.48 7.97
C ILE A 144 -4.85 -5.91 9.32
N ILE A 145 -4.53 -4.92 10.12
CA ILE A 145 -4.23 -5.06 11.54
C ILE A 145 -5.14 -4.16 12.37
N ALA A 146 -5.40 -4.56 13.60
CA ALA A 146 -6.06 -3.75 14.61
C ALA A 146 -5.01 -3.30 15.63
N ALA A 147 -5.06 -2.04 16.02
CA ALA A 147 -4.15 -1.50 17.01
C ALA A 147 -4.83 -0.38 17.82
N ASP A 148 -4.41 -0.20 19.05
CA ASP A 148 -5.01 0.77 19.96
C ASP A 148 -4.29 2.11 19.90
N VAL A 149 -5.07 3.19 19.90
CA VAL A 149 -4.54 4.56 19.93
C VAL A 149 -3.84 4.83 21.26
N TYR A 150 -2.53 4.99 21.20
CA TYR A 150 -1.72 5.35 22.34
C TYR A 150 -1.64 6.88 22.52
N GLN A 151 -1.32 7.58 21.42
CA GLN A 151 -1.21 9.03 21.42
C GLN A 151 -1.58 9.63 20.07
N VAL A 152 -2.32 10.76 20.13
CA VAL A 152 -2.69 11.54 18.93
C VAL A 152 -1.81 12.77 18.85
N TRP A 153 -1.02 12.87 17.77
CA TRP A 153 -0.20 14.05 17.48
C TRP A 153 -0.80 14.84 16.31
N LYS A 154 -0.32 16.04 16.10
CA LYS A 154 -0.82 16.92 15.03
C LYS A 154 -0.62 16.35 13.62
N LYS A 155 0.46 15.61 13.38
CA LYS A 155 0.85 15.08 12.06
C LYS A 155 0.56 13.60 11.89
N GLU A 156 0.45 12.85 12.98
CA GLU A 156 0.30 11.38 12.96
C GLU A 156 -0.33 10.89 14.25
N ILE A 157 -0.81 9.67 14.23
CA ILE A 157 -1.33 8.96 15.39
C ILE A 157 -0.39 7.79 15.68
N LEU A 158 0.06 7.70 16.93
CA LEU A 158 0.81 6.55 17.42
C LEU A 158 -0.17 5.52 17.96
N LEU A 159 -0.06 4.32 17.44
CA LEU A 159 -0.85 3.16 17.83
C LEU A 159 0.08 2.09 18.41
N LEU A 160 -0.47 1.25 19.25
CA LEU A 160 0.20 0.07 19.79
C LEU A 160 -0.58 -1.18 19.38
N ASP A 161 0.13 -2.20 18.94
CA ASP A 161 -0.46 -3.52 18.76
C ASP A 161 -0.56 -4.28 20.10
N ASP A 162 -1.08 -5.51 20.06
CA ASP A 162 -1.26 -6.37 21.24
C ASP A 162 0.07 -6.73 21.95
N GLU A 163 1.19 -6.60 21.23
CA GLU A 163 2.53 -6.87 21.77
C GLU A 163 3.25 -5.60 22.26
N GLY A 164 2.62 -4.43 22.08
CA GLY A 164 3.18 -3.13 22.44
C GLY A 164 4.11 -2.53 21.39
N ASN A 165 4.11 -3.04 20.15
CA ASN A 165 4.89 -2.47 19.07
C ASN A 165 4.27 -1.16 18.58
N GLU A 166 5.12 -0.20 18.28
CA GLU A 166 4.73 1.12 17.80
C GLU A 166 4.38 1.11 16.31
N LEU A 167 3.18 1.59 15.98
CA LEU A 167 2.66 1.71 14.64
C LEU A 167 2.24 3.15 14.38
N LEU A 168 2.53 3.67 13.21
CA LEU A 168 2.26 5.07 12.87
C LEU A 168 1.16 5.17 11.81
N LEU A 169 0.17 6.02 12.07
CA LEU A 169 -0.86 6.39 11.11
C LEU A 169 -0.73 7.89 10.79
N PRO A 170 0.04 8.25 9.72
CA PRO A 170 0.22 9.64 9.31
C PRO A 170 -1.10 10.32 8.94
N LYS A 171 -1.18 11.64 9.06
CA LYS A 171 -2.39 12.41 8.72
C LYS A 171 -2.81 12.24 7.26
N THR A 172 -1.86 12.05 6.35
CA THR A 172 -2.11 11.79 4.93
C THR A 172 -2.76 10.43 4.67
N GLU A 173 -2.56 9.48 5.58
CA GLU A 173 -3.08 8.12 5.50
C GLU A 173 -4.35 7.91 6.35
N GLN A 174 -4.88 8.97 6.95
CA GLN A 174 -6.16 8.98 7.65
C GLN A 174 -7.27 9.40 6.70
N ILE A 175 -8.44 8.80 6.83
CA ILE A 175 -9.64 9.27 6.15
C ILE A 175 -9.94 10.70 6.66
N PRO A 176 -10.29 11.67 5.81
CA PRO A 176 -10.50 13.06 6.26
C PRO A 176 -11.49 13.21 7.42
N THR A 177 -12.45 12.31 7.53
CA THR A 177 -13.48 12.27 8.59
C THR A 177 -13.05 11.45 9.81
N ASP A 178 -11.87 10.82 9.79
CA ASP A 178 -11.37 10.05 10.92
C ASP A 178 -11.06 10.97 12.10
N PHE A 179 -11.63 10.60 13.24
CA PHE A 179 -11.33 11.20 14.52
C PHE A 179 -11.17 10.11 15.56
N TYR A 180 -10.03 10.06 16.22
CA TYR A 180 -9.70 9.03 17.19
C TYR A 180 -9.31 9.63 18.54
N ARG A 181 -9.64 8.89 19.60
CA ARG A 181 -9.26 9.21 20.98
C ARG A 181 -8.32 8.12 21.49
N LYS A 182 -7.53 8.48 22.50
CA LYS A 182 -6.68 7.53 23.20
C LYS A 182 -7.49 6.33 23.73
N GLY A 183 -7.01 5.12 23.46
CA GLY A 183 -7.66 3.87 23.87
C GLY A 183 -8.71 3.33 22.88
N GLU A 184 -8.97 4.01 21.76
CA GLU A 184 -9.83 3.48 20.71
C GLU A 184 -9.03 2.53 19.81
N THR A 185 -9.64 1.43 19.41
CA THR A 185 -9.04 0.47 18.45
C THR A 185 -9.27 0.95 17.03
N VAL A 186 -8.21 0.97 16.22
CA VAL A 186 -8.21 1.37 14.81
C VAL A 186 -7.82 0.18 13.96
N ARG A 187 -8.60 -0.07 12.89
CA ARG A 187 -8.24 -1.01 11.83
C ARG A 187 -7.61 -0.25 10.67
N ALA A 188 -6.48 -0.73 10.20
CA ALA A 188 -5.78 -0.18 9.04
C ALA A 188 -4.93 -1.27 8.38
N ILE A 189 -4.49 -1.04 7.15
CA ILE A 189 -3.50 -1.92 6.53
C ILE A 189 -2.09 -1.46 6.88
N VAL A 190 -1.17 -2.41 6.90
CA VAL A 190 0.26 -2.10 6.86
C VAL A 190 0.59 -1.67 5.44
N GLN A 191 0.83 -0.39 5.23
CA GLN A 191 1.13 0.15 3.92
C GLN A 191 2.59 -0.12 3.52
N ARG A 192 3.50 0.18 4.44
CA ARG A 192 4.94 -0.03 4.26
C ARG A 192 5.65 -0.08 5.61
N VAL A 193 6.86 -0.62 5.57
CA VAL A 193 7.78 -0.62 6.71
C VAL A 193 9.05 0.09 6.25
N ASP A 194 9.28 1.27 6.79
CA ASP A 194 10.46 2.08 6.50
C ASP A 194 11.55 1.73 7.51
N ASN A 195 12.75 1.35 7.05
CA ASN A 195 13.90 1.11 7.91
C ASN A 195 14.91 2.24 7.76
N TYR A 196 14.87 3.20 8.65
CA TYR A 196 15.79 4.33 8.64
C TYR A 196 16.77 4.22 9.83
N ASN A 197 18.08 4.14 9.54
CA ASN A 197 19.12 3.98 10.56
C ASN A 197 18.89 2.79 11.50
N ASN A 198 18.53 1.66 10.94
CA ASN A 198 18.17 0.45 11.69
C ASN A 198 17.04 0.66 12.72
N ASN A 199 16.10 1.55 12.42
CA ASN A 199 14.91 1.81 13.21
C ASN A 199 13.65 1.62 12.37
N PRO A 200 13.02 0.45 12.40
CA PRO A 200 11.84 0.15 11.59
C PRO A 200 10.67 1.02 12.03
N LYS A 201 10.04 1.69 11.07
CA LYS A 201 8.80 2.44 11.24
C LYS A 201 7.71 1.75 10.43
N ILE A 202 6.69 1.29 11.11
CA ILE A 202 5.55 0.63 10.49
C ILE A 202 4.51 1.69 10.19
N ILE A 203 4.25 1.92 8.90
CA ILE A 203 3.30 2.92 8.44
C ILE A 203 2.00 2.24 8.05
N LEU A 204 0.93 2.69 8.68
CA LEU A 204 -0.42 2.23 8.42
C LEU A 204 -1.16 3.17 7.48
N SER A 205 -2.13 2.64 6.74
CA SER A 205 -3.01 3.42 5.88
C SER A 205 -4.47 2.98 6.01
N ARG A 206 -5.37 3.96 5.98
CA ARG A 206 -6.82 3.81 5.83
C ARG A 206 -7.32 4.40 4.51
N THR A 207 -6.45 5.11 3.79
CA THR A 207 -6.77 5.76 2.50
C THR A 207 -6.48 4.87 1.30
N ASP A 208 -5.62 3.89 1.44
CA ASP A 208 -5.24 2.97 0.36
C ASP A 208 -6.46 2.17 -0.15
N LYS A 209 -6.53 1.93 -1.46
CA LYS A 209 -7.54 1.08 -2.10
C LYS A 209 -7.50 -0.36 -1.58
N LEU A 210 -6.32 -0.83 -1.22
CA LEU A 210 -6.13 -2.17 -0.69
C LEU A 210 -6.83 -2.37 0.66
N PHE A 211 -6.98 -1.30 1.47
CA PHE A 211 -7.76 -1.36 2.70
C PHE A 211 -9.23 -1.71 2.42
N LEU A 212 -9.83 -1.07 1.42
CA LEU A 212 -11.19 -1.39 0.98
C LEU A 212 -11.29 -2.83 0.45
N GLN A 213 -10.32 -3.28 -0.34
CA GLN A 213 -10.28 -4.65 -0.85
C GLN A 213 -10.27 -5.67 0.30
N ARG A 214 -9.40 -5.49 1.29
CA ARG A 214 -9.32 -6.38 2.45
C ARG A 214 -10.59 -6.38 3.30
N LEU A 215 -11.28 -5.24 3.41
CA LEU A 215 -12.58 -5.19 4.08
C LEU A 215 -13.64 -6.02 3.33
N PHE A 216 -13.65 -5.99 2.00
CA PHE A 216 -14.51 -6.87 1.21
C PHE A 216 -14.19 -8.35 1.42
N GLU A 217 -12.91 -8.72 1.44
CA GLU A 217 -12.48 -10.10 1.70
C GLU A 217 -12.93 -10.60 3.08
N LEU A 218 -12.97 -9.72 4.08
CA LEU A 218 -13.44 -10.06 5.44
C LEU A 218 -14.97 -10.19 5.54
N GLU A 219 -15.72 -9.33 4.83
CA GLU A 219 -17.18 -9.25 4.95
C GLU A 219 -17.92 -10.15 3.93
N VAL A 220 -17.26 -10.55 2.84
CA VAL A 220 -17.82 -11.32 1.73
C VAL A 220 -17.13 -12.66 1.60
N PRO A 221 -17.69 -13.74 2.17
CA PRO A 221 -17.07 -15.07 2.12
C PRO A 221 -16.76 -15.56 0.71
N GLU A 222 -17.63 -15.25 -0.26
CA GLU A 222 -17.48 -15.63 -1.66
C GLU A 222 -16.22 -15.03 -2.32
N ILE A 223 -15.75 -13.87 -1.83
CA ILE A 223 -14.46 -13.28 -2.25
C ILE A 223 -13.31 -14.04 -1.61
N ASN A 224 -13.41 -14.33 -0.31
CA ASN A 224 -12.39 -15.07 0.42
C ASN A 224 -12.23 -16.51 -0.14
N ASP A 225 -13.32 -17.13 -0.58
CA ASP A 225 -13.33 -18.46 -1.18
C ASP A 225 -12.89 -18.46 -2.65
N GLY A 226 -12.62 -17.28 -3.24
CA GLY A 226 -12.16 -17.12 -4.62
C GLY A 226 -13.26 -17.30 -5.69
N LEU A 227 -14.53 -17.36 -5.29
CA LEU A 227 -15.67 -17.45 -6.21
C LEU A 227 -15.98 -16.11 -6.89
N ILE A 228 -15.68 -15.02 -6.19
CA ILE A 228 -15.80 -13.65 -6.68
C ILE A 228 -14.42 -12.98 -6.60
N THR A 229 -14.06 -12.29 -7.67
CA THR A 229 -12.80 -11.54 -7.75
C THR A 229 -13.08 -10.05 -7.89
N ILE A 230 -12.36 -9.24 -7.13
CA ILE A 230 -12.33 -7.79 -7.31
C ILE A 230 -11.32 -7.48 -8.42
N LYS A 231 -11.80 -6.94 -9.54
CA LYS A 231 -10.97 -6.63 -10.73
C LYS A 231 -10.36 -5.23 -10.66
N ALA A 232 -11.12 -4.25 -10.20
CA ALA A 232 -10.65 -2.87 -10.09
C ALA A 232 -11.32 -2.15 -8.92
N ILE A 233 -10.59 -1.22 -8.33
CA ILE A 233 -11.08 -0.32 -7.28
C ILE A 233 -10.65 1.11 -7.60
N ALA A 234 -11.62 2.00 -7.65
CA ALA A 234 -11.41 3.45 -7.65
C ALA A 234 -11.98 4.02 -6.35
N ARG A 235 -11.16 4.82 -5.64
CA ARG A 235 -11.54 5.31 -4.31
C ARG A 235 -11.09 6.75 -4.10
N ILE A 236 -11.99 7.55 -3.54
CA ILE A 236 -11.69 8.86 -2.96
C ILE A 236 -12.04 8.73 -1.47
N PRO A 237 -11.02 8.60 -0.60
CA PRO A 237 -11.20 8.27 0.81
C PRO A 237 -12.13 9.23 1.54
N GLY A 238 -13.13 8.67 2.24
CA GLY A 238 -14.13 9.42 3.01
C GLY A 238 -15.26 10.01 2.19
N GLU A 239 -15.25 9.87 0.87
CA GLU A 239 -16.31 10.38 0.01
C GLU A 239 -17.03 9.26 -0.74
N ARG A 240 -16.37 8.63 -1.68
CA ARG A 240 -16.96 7.58 -2.52
C ARG A 240 -15.92 6.62 -3.09
N ALA A 241 -16.34 5.37 -3.30
CA ALA A 241 -15.59 4.36 -3.99
C ALA A 241 -16.42 3.62 -5.02
N LYS A 242 -15.78 3.11 -6.07
CA LYS A 242 -16.37 2.18 -7.04
C LYS A 242 -15.54 0.90 -7.06
N VAL A 243 -16.21 -0.24 -7.02
CA VAL A 243 -15.59 -1.57 -6.99
C VAL A 243 -16.16 -2.41 -8.11
N ALA A 244 -15.31 -2.86 -9.01
CA ALA A 244 -15.68 -3.76 -10.10
C ALA A 244 -15.40 -5.20 -9.69
N VAL A 245 -16.44 -6.04 -9.70
CA VAL A 245 -16.39 -7.44 -9.27
C VAL A 245 -16.80 -8.36 -10.41
N GLU A 246 -16.24 -9.55 -10.43
CA GLU A 246 -16.56 -10.61 -11.38
C GLU A 246 -16.71 -11.94 -10.66
N SER A 247 -17.66 -12.76 -11.08
CA SER A 247 -17.80 -14.14 -10.63
C SER A 247 -17.39 -15.09 -11.72
N TYR A 248 -16.73 -16.17 -11.34
CA TYR A 248 -16.41 -17.29 -12.25
C TYR A 248 -17.55 -18.33 -12.34
N ASP A 249 -18.56 -18.23 -11.47
CA ASP A 249 -19.75 -19.07 -11.51
C ASP A 249 -20.96 -18.22 -11.93
N ASP A 250 -21.54 -18.54 -13.10
CA ASP A 250 -22.70 -17.82 -13.65
C ASP A 250 -23.95 -17.86 -12.75
N ARG A 251 -23.98 -18.74 -11.77
CA ARG A 251 -25.07 -18.85 -10.78
C ARG A 251 -24.97 -17.85 -9.65
N ILE A 252 -23.81 -17.21 -9.50
CA ILE A 252 -23.55 -16.25 -8.41
C ILE A 252 -23.64 -14.84 -8.99
N ASP A 253 -24.57 -14.04 -8.45
CA ASP A 253 -24.58 -12.60 -8.68
C ASP A 253 -23.49 -11.93 -7.82
N PRO A 254 -22.36 -11.48 -8.41
CA PRO A 254 -21.26 -10.94 -7.64
C PRO A 254 -21.61 -9.61 -6.96
N VAL A 255 -22.46 -8.79 -7.55
CA VAL A 255 -22.90 -7.54 -6.95
C VAL A 255 -23.83 -7.81 -5.76
N GLY A 256 -24.82 -8.68 -5.96
CA GLY A 256 -25.76 -9.07 -4.90
C GLY A 256 -25.04 -9.70 -3.70
N ALA A 257 -24.04 -10.54 -3.94
CA ALA A 257 -23.23 -11.16 -2.89
C ALA A 257 -22.41 -10.13 -2.09
N CYS A 258 -21.79 -9.17 -2.76
CA CYS A 258 -21.02 -8.10 -2.12
C CYS A 258 -21.90 -7.13 -1.32
N VAL A 259 -23.08 -6.81 -1.82
CA VAL A 259 -24.03 -5.92 -1.15
C VAL A 259 -24.69 -6.65 0.05
N GLY A 260 -25.03 -7.90 -0.14
CA GLY A 260 -25.74 -8.73 0.83
C GLY A 260 -27.22 -8.38 0.97
N MET A 261 -27.98 -9.19 1.72
CA MET A 261 -29.39 -8.98 1.93
C MET A 261 -29.66 -7.61 2.58
N LYS A 262 -30.45 -6.76 1.91
CA LYS A 262 -30.74 -5.38 2.35
C LYS A 262 -29.48 -4.54 2.65
N GLY A 263 -28.38 -4.84 2.01
CA GLY A 263 -27.14 -4.11 2.20
C GLY A 263 -26.36 -4.50 3.48
N SER A 264 -26.66 -5.63 4.11
CA SER A 264 -26.08 -5.99 5.41
C SER A 264 -24.55 -6.05 5.40
N ARG A 265 -23.92 -6.58 4.33
CA ARG A 265 -22.47 -6.72 4.21
C ARG A 265 -21.83 -5.37 3.91
N ILE A 266 -22.31 -4.68 2.88
CA ILE A 266 -21.73 -3.39 2.48
C ILE A 266 -21.87 -2.31 3.56
N HIS A 267 -22.93 -2.34 4.37
CA HIS A 267 -23.09 -1.41 5.49
C HIS A 267 -22.02 -1.58 6.57
N GLY A 268 -21.51 -2.80 6.79
CA GLY A 268 -20.37 -3.06 7.67
C GLY A 268 -19.13 -2.30 7.20
N ILE A 269 -18.81 -2.43 5.91
CA ILE A 269 -17.68 -1.76 5.27
C ILE A 269 -17.85 -0.24 5.28
N VAL A 270 -19.03 0.26 4.87
CA VAL A 270 -19.36 1.71 4.87
C VAL A 270 -19.18 2.33 6.25
N ARG A 271 -19.60 1.62 7.32
CA ARG A 271 -19.44 2.09 8.69
C ARG A 271 -17.96 2.17 9.09
N GLU A 272 -17.17 1.15 8.75
CA GLU A 272 -15.73 1.14 9.02
C GLU A 272 -15.04 2.34 8.33
N LEU A 273 -15.47 2.68 7.10
CA LEU A 273 -14.92 3.77 6.31
C LEU A 273 -15.57 5.15 6.59
N ARG A 274 -16.23 5.31 7.75
CA ARG A 274 -16.84 6.58 8.17
C ARG A 274 -17.86 7.14 7.18
N ASN A 275 -18.76 6.28 6.70
CA ASN A 275 -19.84 6.58 5.76
C ASN A 275 -19.37 6.93 4.33
N GLU A 276 -18.25 6.38 3.88
CA GLU A 276 -17.85 6.41 2.47
C GLU A 276 -18.86 5.63 1.61
N ASN A 277 -19.43 6.27 0.58
CA ASN A 277 -20.38 5.61 -0.31
C ASN A 277 -19.65 4.62 -1.23
N ILE A 278 -20.15 3.39 -1.34
CA ILE A 278 -19.52 2.35 -2.15
C ILE A 278 -20.49 1.87 -3.23
N ASP A 279 -20.10 2.03 -4.48
CA ASP A 279 -20.81 1.49 -5.64
C ASP A 279 -20.12 0.20 -6.09
N VAL A 280 -20.83 -0.92 -6.07
CA VAL A 280 -20.37 -2.19 -6.59
C VAL A 280 -20.96 -2.43 -7.96
N ILE A 281 -20.14 -2.72 -8.95
CA ILE A 281 -20.54 -2.95 -10.34
C ILE A 281 -19.97 -4.26 -10.87
N ASN A 282 -20.67 -4.89 -11.81
CA ASN A 282 -20.17 -6.06 -12.53
C ASN A 282 -19.07 -5.64 -13.51
N TYR A 283 -17.91 -6.27 -13.37
CA TYR A 283 -16.82 -6.15 -14.35
C TYR A 283 -17.21 -6.78 -15.70
N THR A 284 -16.65 -6.29 -16.77
CA THR A 284 -16.71 -6.87 -18.11
C THR A 284 -15.48 -6.46 -18.91
N SER A 285 -15.02 -7.35 -19.78
CA SER A 285 -13.92 -7.07 -20.71
C SER A 285 -14.33 -6.13 -21.86
N ASN A 286 -15.65 -6.01 -22.14
CA ASN A 286 -16.16 -5.02 -23.09
C ASN A 286 -16.07 -3.62 -22.47
N ILE A 287 -15.15 -2.81 -22.99
CA ILE A 287 -14.84 -1.49 -22.41
C ILE A 287 -16.02 -0.52 -22.48
N SER A 288 -16.79 -0.50 -23.57
CA SER A 288 -17.98 0.35 -23.70
C SER A 288 -19.01 0.01 -22.63
N LEU A 289 -19.28 -1.27 -22.41
CA LEU A 289 -20.19 -1.73 -21.37
C LEU A 289 -19.64 -1.48 -19.97
N PHE A 290 -18.31 -1.58 -19.79
CA PHE A 290 -17.66 -1.29 -18.51
C PHE A 290 -17.78 0.19 -18.14
N ILE A 291 -17.53 1.08 -19.10
CA ILE A 291 -17.73 2.54 -18.92
C ILE A 291 -19.18 2.86 -18.61
N GLN A 292 -20.12 2.22 -19.31
CA GLN A 292 -21.55 2.40 -19.06
C GLN A 292 -21.91 2.02 -17.61
N ARG A 293 -21.43 0.87 -17.13
CA ARG A 293 -21.63 0.43 -15.74
C ARG A 293 -20.96 1.35 -14.74
N ALA A 294 -19.74 1.82 -15.06
CA ALA A 294 -18.98 2.73 -14.21
C ALA A 294 -19.62 4.10 -14.03
N LEU A 295 -20.36 4.60 -15.03
CA LEU A 295 -21.09 5.86 -14.97
C LEU A 295 -22.48 5.76 -14.35
N SER A 296 -22.93 4.52 -13.98
CA SER A 296 -24.21 4.37 -13.28
C SER A 296 -24.32 5.36 -12.10
N PRO A 297 -25.53 5.94 -11.85
CA PRO A 297 -26.84 5.59 -12.38
C PRO A 297 -27.23 6.28 -13.71
N ALA A 298 -26.34 7.07 -14.34
CA ALA A 298 -26.62 7.76 -15.60
C ALA A 298 -26.89 6.78 -16.75
N LYS A 299 -27.89 7.07 -17.56
CA LYS A 299 -28.22 6.30 -18.76
C LYS A 299 -27.53 6.93 -19.97
N ILE A 300 -26.71 6.13 -20.63
CA ILE A 300 -25.92 6.55 -21.78
C ILE A 300 -26.66 6.27 -23.06
N SER A 301 -26.69 7.23 -24.01
CA SER A 301 -27.26 7.07 -25.35
C SER A 301 -26.30 6.34 -26.26
N SER A 302 -25.06 6.83 -26.36
CA SER A 302 -24.00 6.19 -27.16
C SER A 302 -22.62 6.44 -26.58
N ILE A 303 -21.66 5.56 -26.93
CA ILE A 303 -20.27 5.64 -26.52
C ILE A 303 -19.36 5.42 -27.72
N ARG A 304 -18.40 6.29 -27.90
CA ARG A 304 -17.29 6.09 -28.85
C ARG A 304 -16.02 5.89 -28.05
N VAL A 305 -15.33 4.77 -28.27
CA VAL A 305 -14.10 4.44 -27.57
C VAL A 305 -12.92 4.49 -28.54
N ASN A 306 -11.89 5.21 -28.15
CA ASN A 306 -10.58 5.21 -28.79
C ASN A 306 -9.62 4.42 -27.88
N GLU A 307 -9.36 3.18 -28.23
CA GLU A 307 -8.50 2.29 -27.45
C GLU A 307 -7.03 2.71 -27.47
N GLU A 308 -6.56 3.30 -28.58
CA GLU A 308 -5.16 3.73 -28.72
C GLU A 308 -4.81 4.90 -27.80
N GLU A 309 -5.74 5.83 -27.61
CA GLU A 309 -5.55 7.01 -26.75
C GLU A 309 -6.09 6.81 -25.32
N HIS A 310 -6.69 5.66 -25.01
CA HIS A 310 -7.42 5.43 -23.75
C HIS A 310 -8.46 6.54 -23.47
N LYS A 311 -9.24 6.91 -24.51
CA LYS A 311 -10.28 7.93 -24.39
C LYS A 311 -11.64 7.36 -24.77
N ALA A 312 -12.67 7.89 -24.13
CA ALA A 312 -14.05 7.56 -24.43
C ALA A 312 -14.90 8.83 -24.46
N GLU A 313 -15.67 8.99 -25.52
CA GLU A 313 -16.68 10.02 -25.67
C GLU A 313 -18.03 9.42 -25.35
N VAL A 314 -18.71 9.99 -24.38
CA VAL A 314 -20.01 9.48 -23.89
C VAL A 314 -21.08 10.51 -24.15
N TYR A 315 -22.11 10.11 -24.91
CA TYR A 315 -23.23 10.93 -25.27
C TYR A 315 -24.43 10.59 -24.40
N LEU A 316 -25.00 11.62 -23.75
CA LEU A 316 -26.10 11.47 -22.79
C LEU A 316 -27.17 12.52 -23.03
N ARG A 317 -28.42 12.19 -22.71
CA ARG A 317 -29.49 13.20 -22.66
C ARG A 317 -29.15 14.28 -21.64
N PRO A 318 -29.62 15.51 -21.86
CA PRO A 318 -29.31 16.66 -20.99
C PRO A 318 -29.59 16.43 -19.51
N GLU A 319 -30.65 15.68 -19.17
CA GLU A 319 -31.06 15.32 -17.81
C GLU A 319 -30.09 14.33 -17.14
N GLU A 320 -29.42 13.48 -17.92
CA GLU A 320 -28.50 12.43 -17.43
C GLU A 320 -27.08 12.97 -17.22
N VAL A 321 -26.70 14.06 -17.84
CA VAL A 321 -25.34 14.65 -17.75
C VAL A 321 -24.95 14.94 -16.30
N SER A 322 -25.88 15.52 -15.55
CA SER A 322 -25.62 15.83 -14.12
C SER A 322 -25.41 14.57 -13.27
N LEU A 323 -26.08 13.47 -13.61
CA LEU A 323 -25.91 12.17 -12.94
C LEU A 323 -24.56 11.53 -13.30
N ALA A 324 -24.15 11.61 -14.58
CA ALA A 324 -22.87 11.10 -15.06
C ALA A 324 -21.70 11.81 -14.39
N ILE A 325 -21.75 13.14 -14.30
CA ILE A 325 -20.72 13.94 -13.63
C ILE A 325 -20.76 13.69 -12.11
N GLY A 326 -21.95 13.68 -11.53
CA GLY A 326 -22.17 13.51 -10.08
C GLY A 326 -21.78 14.76 -9.27
N LYS A 327 -22.10 14.74 -7.98
CA LYS A 327 -21.77 15.84 -7.06
C LYS A 327 -20.27 16.09 -7.03
N GLY A 328 -19.83 17.30 -7.34
CA GLY A 328 -18.41 17.68 -7.36
C GLY A 328 -17.56 16.92 -8.38
N GLY A 329 -18.17 16.32 -9.42
CA GLY A 329 -17.46 15.54 -10.42
C GLY A 329 -16.99 14.17 -9.96
N LEU A 330 -17.43 13.71 -8.78
CA LEU A 330 -16.94 12.47 -8.17
C LEU A 330 -17.27 11.22 -9.00
N ASN A 331 -18.46 11.17 -9.61
CA ASN A 331 -18.90 9.99 -10.35
C ASN A 331 -18.04 9.75 -11.60
N ILE A 332 -17.84 10.80 -12.41
CA ILE A 332 -16.99 10.70 -13.60
C ILE A 332 -15.53 10.47 -13.25
N LYS A 333 -15.02 11.16 -12.23
CA LYS A 333 -13.63 10.98 -11.76
C LYS A 333 -13.35 9.54 -11.33
N LEU A 334 -14.26 8.95 -10.56
CA LEU A 334 -14.16 7.55 -10.15
C LEU A 334 -14.33 6.58 -11.32
N ALA A 335 -15.20 6.89 -12.29
CA ALA A 335 -15.33 6.09 -13.50
C ALA A 335 -14.05 6.11 -14.33
N CYS A 336 -13.42 7.27 -14.53
CA CYS A 336 -12.11 7.36 -15.20
C CYS A 336 -11.03 6.56 -14.47
N MET A 337 -10.96 6.67 -13.14
CA MET A 337 -9.99 5.91 -12.32
C MET A 337 -10.23 4.41 -12.36
N LEU A 338 -11.50 3.97 -12.45
CA LEU A 338 -11.86 2.55 -12.43
C LEU A 338 -11.59 1.88 -13.77
N THR A 339 -11.88 2.58 -14.87
CA THR A 339 -11.78 2.07 -16.25
C THR A 339 -10.42 2.34 -16.88
N GLU A 340 -9.62 3.23 -16.28
CA GLU A 340 -8.34 3.72 -16.81
C GLU A 340 -8.47 4.46 -18.15
N TYR A 341 -9.67 4.98 -18.45
CA TYR A 341 -9.97 5.78 -19.63
C TYR A 341 -10.30 7.22 -19.24
N ALA A 342 -9.85 8.18 -20.04
CA ALA A 342 -10.33 9.54 -19.97
C ALA A 342 -11.73 9.60 -20.59
N ILE A 343 -12.74 9.99 -19.81
CA ILE A 343 -14.15 9.98 -20.22
C ILE A 343 -14.60 11.43 -20.42
N ASP A 344 -14.93 11.78 -21.67
CA ASP A 344 -15.52 13.06 -22.03
C ASP A 344 -17.02 12.93 -22.20
N VAL A 345 -17.78 13.81 -21.56
CA VAL A 345 -19.26 13.76 -21.55
C VAL A 345 -19.81 14.83 -22.47
N PHE A 346 -20.58 14.40 -23.44
CA PHE A 346 -21.29 15.25 -24.41
C PHE A 346 -22.79 15.15 -24.22
N ARG A 347 -23.49 16.24 -24.54
CA ARG A 347 -24.96 16.23 -24.58
C ARG A 347 -25.41 15.63 -25.89
N ASP A 348 -26.23 14.60 -25.80
CA ASP A 348 -26.95 14.07 -26.94
C ASP A 348 -28.12 15.04 -27.22
N VAL A 349 -27.93 15.89 -28.21
CA VAL A 349 -28.98 16.78 -28.69
C VAL A 349 -29.68 15.97 -29.79
N GLU A 350 -30.86 15.42 -29.48
CA GLU A 350 -31.71 14.79 -30.51
C GLU A 350 -31.80 15.76 -31.69
N GLY A 351 -31.17 15.44 -32.83
CA GLY A 351 -31.16 16.26 -34.02
C GLY A 351 -29.77 16.82 -34.47
N ALA A 352 -28.66 16.44 -33.79
CA ALA A 352 -27.33 16.91 -34.19
C ALA A 352 -26.67 16.05 -35.29
N ASP A 353 -27.25 14.88 -35.63
CA ASP A 353 -26.74 13.98 -36.71
C ASP A 353 -27.49 14.09 -38.04
N GLU A 354 -28.42 15.03 -38.20
CA GLU A 354 -28.77 15.50 -39.52
C GLU A 354 -27.66 16.51 -39.91
N GLU A 355 -26.73 16.09 -40.77
CA GLU A 355 -25.82 16.97 -41.46
C GLU A 355 -26.65 18.15 -42.02
N ASP A 356 -26.34 19.36 -41.56
CA ASP A 356 -27.06 20.56 -42.02
C ASP A 356 -26.67 20.80 -43.48
N ILE A 357 -27.49 20.27 -44.39
CA ILE A 357 -27.21 20.24 -45.83
C ILE A 357 -27.32 21.66 -46.37
N TYR A 358 -26.28 22.09 -47.03
CA TYR A 358 -26.28 23.43 -47.68
C TYR A 358 -27.29 23.45 -48.83
N LEU A 359 -27.99 24.57 -49.00
CA LEU A 359 -28.99 24.73 -50.05
C LEU A 359 -28.40 24.54 -51.44
N ASP A 360 -27.10 24.71 -51.63
CA ASP A 360 -26.40 24.48 -52.90
C ASP A 360 -26.46 23.01 -53.36
N GLU A 361 -26.56 22.06 -52.44
CA GLU A 361 -26.65 20.63 -52.73
C GLU A 361 -28.02 20.25 -53.34
N PHE A 362 -29.02 21.12 -53.19
CA PHE A 362 -30.33 20.94 -53.78
C PHE A 362 -30.46 21.65 -55.17
N SER A 363 -29.36 22.06 -55.75
CA SER A 363 -29.35 22.78 -57.05
C SER A 363 -29.96 21.99 -58.23
N ASP A 364 -30.02 20.65 -58.10
CA ASP A 364 -30.65 19.74 -59.06
C ASP A 364 -32.18 19.65 -58.87
N GLU A 365 -32.69 20.02 -57.70
CA GLU A 365 -34.12 19.88 -57.33
C GLU A 365 -34.82 21.21 -57.13
N ILE A 366 -34.11 22.23 -56.77
CA ILE A 366 -34.61 23.60 -56.49
C ILE A 366 -34.01 24.60 -57.45
N ASP A 367 -34.85 25.39 -58.09
CA ASP A 367 -34.41 26.41 -59.02
C ASP A 367 -33.38 27.37 -58.38
N SER A 368 -32.30 27.65 -59.11
CA SER A 368 -31.17 28.44 -58.59
C SER A 368 -31.57 29.82 -58.03
N TRP A 369 -32.58 30.44 -58.61
CA TRP A 369 -33.10 31.74 -58.14
C TRP A 369 -33.81 31.65 -56.80
N VAL A 370 -34.44 30.50 -56.47
CA VAL A 370 -35.07 30.25 -55.18
C VAL A 370 -33.97 30.09 -54.12
N ILE A 371 -32.89 29.32 -54.44
CA ILE A 371 -31.73 29.18 -53.57
C ILE A 371 -31.08 30.52 -53.25
N GLU A 372 -30.91 31.39 -54.29
CA GLU A 372 -30.39 32.73 -54.08
C GLU A 372 -31.31 33.63 -53.25
N ALA A 373 -32.61 33.54 -53.45
CA ALA A 373 -33.62 34.29 -52.66
C ALA A 373 -33.55 33.87 -51.17
N LEU A 374 -33.47 32.55 -50.88
CA LEU A 374 -33.32 32.03 -49.53
C LEU A 374 -32.00 32.45 -48.88
N LYS A 375 -30.89 32.42 -49.61
CA LYS A 375 -29.60 32.91 -49.13
C LYS A 375 -29.59 34.41 -48.79
N ASN A 376 -30.31 35.22 -49.60
CA ASN A 376 -30.40 36.66 -49.36
C ASN A 376 -31.16 37.00 -48.05
N ILE A 377 -32.03 36.13 -47.56
CA ILE A 377 -32.69 36.29 -46.29
C ILE A 377 -31.91 35.66 -45.12
N GLY A 378 -30.73 35.08 -45.37
CA GLY A 378 -29.84 34.48 -44.37
C GLY A 378 -30.00 32.99 -44.16
N CYS A 379 -30.77 32.29 -44.99
CA CYS A 379 -30.92 30.86 -44.97
C CYS A 379 -29.91 30.18 -45.90
N TYR A 380 -28.85 29.60 -45.38
CA TYR A 380 -27.81 28.90 -46.15
C TYR A 380 -27.95 27.40 -46.13
N THR A 381 -28.77 26.86 -45.24
CA THR A 381 -28.93 25.42 -45.00
C THR A 381 -30.40 25.03 -44.96
N ALA A 382 -30.69 23.74 -45.25
CA ALA A 382 -32.05 23.19 -45.20
C ALA A 382 -32.69 23.38 -43.82
N LYS A 383 -31.93 23.25 -42.76
CA LYS A 383 -32.37 23.38 -41.37
C LYS A 383 -32.74 24.84 -41.04
N SER A 384 -32.02 25.83 -41.61
CA SER A 384 -32.34 27.23 -41.40
C SER A 384 -33.66 27.61 -42.09
N VAL A 385 -33.99 27.01 -43.24
CA VAL A 385 -35.27 27.20 -43.92
C VAL A 385 -36.43 26.57 -43.19
N LEU A 386 -36.21 25.30 -42.68
CA LEU A 386 -37.25 24.59 -41.93
C LEU A 386 -37.54 25.22 -40.56
N ALA A 387 -36.60 25.95 -39.99
CA ALA A 387 -36.79 26.69 -38.74
C ALA A 387 -37.60 27.96 -38.86
N MET A 388 -37.77 28.52 -40.09
CA MET A 388 -38.57 29.71 -40.35
C MET A 388 -40.01 29.37 -40.62
N ASN A 389 -40.92 30.28 -40.22
CA ASN A 389 -42.36 30.12 -40.50
C ASN A 389 -42.60 30.40 -42.00
N ARG A 390 -43.53 29.65 -42.59
CA ARG A 390 -43.90 29.71 -43.99
C ARG A 390 -44.22 31.16 -44.45
N GLU A 391 -45.01 31.87 -43.67
CA GLU A 391 -45.40 33.22 -43.95
C GLU A 391 -44.20 34.20 -43.99
N GLU A 392 -43.21 33.96 -43.12
CA GLU A 392 -41.98 34.72 -43.03
C GLU A 392 -41.02 34.49 -44.22
N ILE A 393 -41.01 33.24 -44.74
CA ILE A 393 -40.21 32.91 -45.93
C ILE A 393 -40.82 33.55 -47.15
N VAL A 394 -42.12 33.47 -47.35
CA VAL A 394 -42.86 34.08 -48.48
C VAL A 394 -42.66 35.59 -48.49
N GLU A 395 -42.83 36.26 -47.34
CA GLU A 395 -42.73 37.72 -47.21
C GLU A 395 -41.29 38.24 -47.40
N ARG A 396 -40.29 37.55 -46.83
CA ARG A 396 -38.89 37.99 -46.86
C ARG A 396 -38.14 37.60 -48.12
N ALA A 397 -38.46 36.46 -48.72
CA ALA A 397 -37.80 35.97 -49.94
C ALA A 397 -38.54 36.35 -51.23
N ASP A 398 -39.65 37.09 -51.13
CA ASP A 398 -40.50 37.49 -52.23
C ASP A 398 -40.92 36.32 -53.16
N LEU A 399 -41.23 35.16 -52.52
CA LEU A 399 -41.59 33.92 -53.20
C LEU A 399 -43.12 33.80 -53.27
N GLU A 400 -43.65 33.36 -54.42
CA GLU A 400 -45.07 33.03 -54.51
C GLU A 400 -45.41 31.77 -53.68
N GLU A 401 -46.63 31.78 -53.05
CA GLU A 401 -47.07 30.72 -52.09
C GLU A 401 -46.89 29.28 -52.55
N PRO A 402 -47.08 28.88 -53.81
CA PRO A 402 -46.89 27.49 -54.25
C PRO A 402 -45.43 27.05 -54.35
N VAL A 403 -44.45 27.92 -54.47
CA VAL A 403 -43.05 27.61 -54.69
C VAL A 403 -42.31 27.27 -53.37
N SER A 404 -42.77 27.82 -52.26
CA SER A 404 -42.10 27.70 -50.98
C SER A 404 -42.24 26.31 -50.26
N TYR A 405 -43.13 25.43 -50.71
CA TYR A 405 -43.44 24.21 -49.98
C TYR A 405 -43.47 22.92 -50.74
N THR A 406 -43.58 22.94 -52.10
CA THR A 406 -43.70 21.69 -52.88
C THR A 406 -42.39 20.97 -53.08
N HIS A 407 -41.25 21.65 -53.02
CA HIS A 407 -39.94 21.08 -53.25
C HIS A 407 -39.16 20.72 -51.96
N LEU A 408 -39.50 21.29 -50.80
CA LEU A 408 -38.78 21.07 -49.54
C LEU A 408 -39.33 19.93 -48.68
N ARG A 409 -40.47 19.31 -49.06
CA ARG A 409 -41.15 18.22 -48.30
C ARG A 409 -40.99 16.84 -48.95
N ALA A 410 -40.26 16.68 -50.05
CA ALA A 410 -40.16 15.46 -50.81
C ALA A 410 -38.96 14.54 -50.42
N HIS A 411 -38.15 14.95 -49.45
CA HIS A 411 -37.04 14.11 -48.96
C HIS A 411 -36.95 14.13 -47.44
#